data_519590b588f32088b747527b0f49fc6b
#
_entry.id   519590b588f32088b747527b0f49fc6b
#
_cell.length_a   1.000
_cell.length_b   1.000
_cell.length_c   1.000
_cell.angle_alpha   90.00
_cell.angle_beta   90.00
_cell.angle_gamma   90.00
#
_symmetry.space_group_name_H-M   'P 1'
#
loop_
_entity.id
_entity.type
_entity.pdbx_description
1 polymer ?
#
loop_
_entity_poly.entity_id
_entity_poly.type
_entity_poly.pdbx_seq_one_letter_code
_entity_poly.pdbx_strand_id
1 'polypeptide(L)'
;MTDSLQHLVRNDNLRLAYRVVHGTHPTVVWLGGFHSDMTGTKAQVLADQARATGGGYLRFDYFGHGQSDGAFEDGTISRWREDALAAIDELTEGPLVLVGSSMGGWLACLAAIARPERVEALVLIAPAPDFTEKLMEPELSDEARAAIARDGRWIRPSEYDDGGYPITRALLEDGARWSILAGPVPIEVPVRVLQGGADPDVPWTHALELANSLTSTDVVFTLIKDGDHRLSRPQDLERLAAAVAEARMLAEPVDDDPVARRLARAARARAAGQAPATAWAAADMGPEEE
;
A
#
# COMPACT_ATOMS: atom_id res chain seq x y z
N MET A 1 -0.09 25.63 6.52
CA MET A 1 -0.58 25.51 5.12
C MET A 1 -1.74 24.54 5.11
N THR A 2 -2.82 24.90 4.44
CA THR A 2 -4.07 24.13 4.45
C THR A 2 -3.89 22.86 3.63
N ASP A 3 -4.18 21.70 4.25
CA ASP A 3 -4.34 20.38 3.65
C ASP A 3 -5.60 20.38 2.77
N SER A 4 -5.54 21.16 1.67
CA SER A 4 -6.68 21.35 0.76
C SER A 4 -6.80 20.17 -0.19
N LEU A 5 -8.03 19.81 -0.54
CA LEU A 5 -8.31 18.81 -1.57
C LEU A 5 -7.78 19.32 -2.93
N GLN A 6 -7.05 18.45 -3.61
CA GLN A 6 -6.52 18.67 -4.96
C GLN A 6 -6.79 17.44 -5.81
N HIS A 7 -6.60 17.55 -7.13
CA HIS A 7 -6.82 16.46 -8.05
C HIS A 7 -5.65 16.33 -9.03
N LEU A 8 -5.16 15.11 -9.19
CA LEU A 8 -4.22 14.72 -10.24
C LEU A 8 -5.02 14.16 -11.42
N VAL A 9 -4.86 14.75 -12.60
CA VAL A 9 -5.51 14.26 -13.82
C VAL A 9 -4.66 13.14 -14.42
N ARG A 10 -5.26 11.96 -14.59
CA ARG A 10 -4.62 10.79 -15.18
C ARG A 10 -4.71 10.80 -16.71
N ASN A 11 -3.95 9.93 -17.38
CA ASN A 11 -3.91 9.82 -18.84
C ASN A 11 -5.27 9.50 -19.48
N ASP A 12 -6.18 8.87 -18.74
CA ASP A 12 -7.56 8.56 -19.14
C ASP A 12 -8.55 9.72 -18.84
N ASN A 13 -8.05 10.89 -18.43
CA ASN A 13 -8.76 12.07 -17.98
C ASN A 13 -9.59 11.91 -16.68
N LEU A 14 -9.44 10.80 -15.96
CA LEU A 14 -10.01 10.63 -14.64
C LEU A 14 -9.12 11.29 -13.58
N ARG A 15 -9.73 11.72 -12.47
CA ARG A 15 -9.04 12.49 -11.44
C ARG A 15 -8.84 11.66 -10.19
N LEU A 16 -7.62 11.65 -9.68
CA LEU A 16 -7.30 11.16 -8.34
C LEU A 16 -7.33 12.33 -7.35
N ALA A 17 -8.14 12.19 -6.32
CA ALA A 17 -8.20 13.15 -5.22
C ALA A 17 -7.02 12.93 -4.27
N TYR A 18 -6.35 14.01 -3.88
CA TYR A 18 -5.25 13.94 -2.93
C TYR A 18 -5.17 15.16 -2.02
N ARG A 19 -4.42 15.00 -0.94
CA ARG A 19 -4.05 16.07 -0.01
C ARG A 19 -2.57 15.96 0.33
N VAL A 20 -1.89 17.08 0.41
CA VAL A 20 -0.46 17.14 0.71
C VAL A 20 -0.16 18.10 1.87
N VAL A 21 0.72 17.65 2.76
CA VAL A 21 1.42 18.49 3.73
C VAL A 21 2.85 18.64 3.24
N HIS A 22 3.21 19.83 2.80
CA HIS A 22 4.59 20.12 2.39
C HIS A 22 5.50 20.18 3.62
N GLY A 23 6.68 19.55 3.53
CA GLY A 23 7.62 19.48 4.65
C GLY A 23 8.93 18.83 4.25
N THR A 24 9.72 18.45 5.25
CA THR A 24 11.03 17.82 5.05
C THR A 24 10.91 16.38 4.59
N HIS A 25 11.90 15.91 3.84
CA HIS A 25 12.05 14.51 3.47
C HIS A 25 12.58 13.66 4.65
N PRO A 26 12.36 12.34 4.62
CA PRO A 26 11.56 11.61 3.63
C PRO A 26 10.06 11.97 3.72
N THR A 27 9.41 12.05 2.55
CA THR A 27 7.96 12.25 2.51
C THR A 27 7.25 10.94 2.84
N VAL A 28 6.28 11.00 3.74
CA VAL A 28 5.43 9.85 4.07
C VAL A 28 4.27 9.80 3.06
N VAL A 29 4.03 8.64 2.45
CA VAL A 29 2.90 8.41 1.53
C VAL A 29 1.96 7.39 2.13
N TRP A 30 0.69 7.78 2.29
CA TRP A 30 -0.37 6.91 2.79
C TRP A 30 -1.04 6.15 1.65
N LEU A 31 -1.09 4.82 1.78
CA LEU A 31 -1.80 3.91 0.91
C LEU A 31 -2.95 3.26 1.69
N GLY A 32 -4.17 3.62 1.32
CA GLY A 32 -5.40 3.18 1.99
C GLY A 32 -5.72 1.70 1.73
N GLY A 33 -6.64 1.14 2.55
CA GLY A 33 -7.16 -0.21 2.37
C GLY A 33 -8.29 -0.28 1.34
N PHE A 34 -8.72 -1.50 1.05
CA PHE A 34 -9.85 -1.81 0.20
C PHE A 34 -11.13 -1.15 0.72
N HIS A 35 -11.87 -0.48 -0.15
CA HIS A 35 -13.10 0.24 0.18
C HIS A 35 -12.95 1.30 1.30
N SER A 36 -11.77 1.92 1.41
CA SER A 36 -11.50 3.01 2.37
C SER A 36 -11.12 4.30 1.63
N ASP A 37 -11.04 5.42 2.37
CA ASP A 37 -10.65 6.71 1.82
C ASP A 37 -9.51 7.37 2.62
N MET A 38 -8.97 8.47 2.05
CA MET A 38 -7.86 9.23 2.63
C MET A 38 -8.26 10.07 3.87
N THR A 39 -9.53 10.07 4.27
CA THR A 39 -10.03 10.81 5.44
C THR A 39 -10.13 9.96 6.70
N GLY A 40 -9.83 8.66 6.59
CA GLY A 40 -9.84 7.73 7.71
C GLY A 40 -8.91 8.13 8.86
N THR A 41 -9.21 7.65 10.06
CA THR A 41 -8.54 8.04 11.32
C THR A 41 -7.02 7.94 11.25
N LYS A 42 -6.48 6.82 10.73
CA LYS A 42 -5.03 6.62 10.59
C LYS A 42 -4.38 7.67 9.70
N ALA A 43 -5.00 7.94 8.54
CA ALA A 43 -4.51 8.94 7.60
C ALA A 43 -4.52 10.35 8.19
N GLN A 44 -5.55 10.69 9.00
CA GLN A 44 -5.63 11.97 9.69
C GLN A 44 -4.55 12.11 10.77
N VAL A 45 -4.35 11.11 11.61
CA VAL A 45 -3.31 11.12 12.66
C VAL A 45 -1.92 11.35 12.04
N LEU A 46 -1.62 10.71 10.91
CA LEU A 46 -0.35 10.90 10.22
C LEU A 46 -0.23 12.31 9.59
N ALA A 47 -1.34 12.89 9.10
CA ALA A 47 -1.34 14.27 8.63
C ALA A 47 -1.06 15.26 9.77
N ASP A 48 -1.65 15.04 10.96
CA ASP A 48 -1.42 15.87 12.14
C ASP A 48 0.01 15.71 12.65
N GLN A 49 0.55 14.49 12.67
CA GLN A 49 1.95 14.24 12.98
C GLN A 49 2.89 14.97 12.03
N ALA A 50 2.64 14.88 10.73
CA ALA A 50 3.46 15.57 9.72
C ALA A 50 3.47 17.09 9.93
N ARG A 51 2.29 17.69 10.20
CA ARG A 51 2.19 19.12 10.53
C ARG A 51 2.96 19.49 11.80
N ALA A 52 2.84 18.65 12.85
CA ALA A 52 3.49 18.90 14.13
C ALA A 52 5.02 18.80 14.04
N THR A 53 5.53 17.91 13.19
CA THR A 53 6.98 17.65 13.03
C THR A 53 7.61 18.39 11.85
N GLY A 54 6.83 19.07 11.01
CA GLY A 54 7.31 19.73 9.79
C GLY A 54 7.69 18.74 8.67
N GLY A 55 7.22 17.50 8.73
CA GLY A 55 7.50 16.47 7.72
C GLY A 55 6.58 16.55 6.50
N GLY A 56 7.07 16.08 5.34
CA GLY A 56 6.24 15.90 4.15
C GLY A 56 5.27 14.72 4.31
N TYR A 57 4.02 14.89 3.84
CA TYR A 57 3.02 13.82 3.85
C TYR A 57 2.07 13.95 2.67
N LEU A 58 1.82 12.82 1.98
CA LEU A 58 0.85 12.67 0.89
C LEU A 58 -0.16 11.59 1.26
N ARG A 59 -1.44 11.87 1.04
CA ARG A 59 -2.55 10.90 1.07
C ARG A 59 -3.45 11.12 -0.12
N PHE A 60 -3.98 10.06 -0.68
CA PHE A 60 -4.82 10.12 -1.88
C PHE A 60 -5.85 9.00 -1.85
N ASP A 61 -6.89 9.16 -2.66
CA ASP A 61 -7.88 8.14 -2.94
C ASP A 61 -7.56 7.48 -4.29
N TYR A 62 -7.60 6.14 -4.33
CA TYR A 62 -7.48 5.41 -5.59
C TYR A 62 -8.70 5.61 -6.48
N PHE A 63 -8.62 5.22 -7.74
CA PHE A 63 -9.76 5.08 -8.63
C PHE A 63 -10.93 4.37 -7.93
N GLY A 64 -12.12 4.95 -8.02
CA GLY A 64 -13.32 4.40 -7.42
C GLY A 64 -13.39 4.45 -5.88
N HIS A 65 -12.44 5.15 -5.22
CA HIS A 65 -12.44 5.34 -3.77
C HIS A 65 -12.67 6.82 -3.42
N GLY A 66 -13.30 7.06 -2.29
CA GLY A 66 -13.42 8.39 -1.66
C GLY A 66 -13.87 9.48 -2.60
N GLN A 67 -13.00 10.44 -2.88
CA GLN A 67 -13.26 11.62 -3.70
C GLN A 67 -12.61 11.54 -5.11
N SER A 68 -12.02 10.41 -5.47
CA SER A 68 -11.50 10.13 -6.81
C SER A 68 -12.62 9.72 -7.76
N ASP A 69 -12.41 9.96 -9.05
CA ASP A 69 -13.33 9.54 -10.10
C ASP A 69 -13.33 8.00 -10.28
N GLY A 70 -14.36 7.48 -10.94
CA GLY A 70 -14.52 6.07 -11.28
C GLY A 70 -15.54 5.34 -10.41
N ALA A 71 -15.87 4.11 -10.82
CA ALA A 71 -16.72 3.23 -10.04
C ALA A 71 -15.84 2.19 -9.34
N PHE A 72 -16.09 1.93 -8.06
CA PHE A 72 -15.30 0.98 -7.26
C PHE A 72 -15.29 -0.42 -7.89
N GLU A 73 -16.40 -0.84 -8.49
CA GLU A 73 -16.54 -2.15 -9.14
C GLU A 73 -15.65 -2.34 -10.38
N ASP A 74 -15.16 -1.25 -10.98
CA ASP A 74 -14.22 -1.29 -12.09
C ASP A 74 -12.75 -1.28 -11.63
N GLY A 75 -12.53 -1.22 -10.32
CA GLY A 75 -11.21 -1.21 -9.72
C GLY A 75 -10.54 -2.59 -9.74
N THR A 76 -9.23 -2.59 -9.95
CA THR A 76 -8.36 -3.78 -9.92
C THR A 76 -7.05 -3.46 -9.21
N ILE A 77 -6.28 -4.48 -8.87
CA ILE A 77 -4.94 -4.30 -8.27
C ILE A 77 -4.01 -3.55 -9.23
N SER A 78 -4.05 -3.87 -10.53
CA SER A 78 -3.32 -3.13 -11.57
C SER A 78 -3.66 -1.65 -11.54
N ARG A 79 -4.96 -1.31 -11.56
CA ARG A 79 -5.42 0.08 -11.57
C ARG A 79 -4.96 0.82 -10.31
N TRP A 80 -5.15 0.26 -9.14
CA TRP A 80 -4.79 0.91 -7.88
C TRP A 80 -3.26 1.01 -7.69
N ARG A 81 -2.51 0.02 -8.21
CA ARG A 81 -1.04 0.11 -8.28
C ARG A 81 -0.59 1.26 -9.18
N GLU A 82 -1.17 1.40 -10.37
CA GLU A 82 -0.87 2.52 -11.27
C GLU A 82 -1.20 3.87 -10.64
N ASP A 83 -2.30 3.96 -9.89
CA ASP A 83 -2.66 5.18 -9.17
C ASP A 83 -1.65 5.49 -8.07
N ALA A 84 -1.19 4.47 -7.32
CA ALA A 84 -0.15 4.64 -6.31
C ALA A 84 1.17 5.11 -6.92
N LEU A 85 1.58 4.52 -8.04
CA LEU A 85 2.81 4.92 -8.75
C LEU A 85 2.69 6.35 -9.30
N ALA A 86 1.55 6.73 -9.87
CA ALA A 86 1.34 8.09 -10.33
C ALA A 86 1.36 9.11 -9.19
N ALA A 87 0.73 8.80 -8.05
CA ALA A 87 0.79 9.66 -6.87
C ALA A 87 2.24 9.83 -6.37
N ILE A 88 3.02 8.76 -6.37
CA ILE A 88 4.45 8.78 -6.00
C ILE A 88 5.26 9.60 -7.00
N ASP A 89 5.11 9.35 -8.29
CA ASP A 89 5.96 9.91 -9.34
C ASP A 89 5.64 11.39 -9.63
N GLU A 90 4.35 11.77 -9.58
CA GLU A 90 3.89 13.09 -10.01
C GLU A 90 3.69 14.07 -8.84
N LEU A 91 3.44 13.57 -7.61
CA LEU A 91 3.12 14.41 -6.45
C LEU A 91 4.22 14.46 -5.39
N THR A 92 5.30 13.69 -5.55
CA THR A 92 6.40 13.65 -4.58
C THR A 92 7.77 13.69 -5.26
N GLU A 93 8.74 14.22 -4.53
CA GLU A 93 10.16 14.20 -4.90
C GLU A 93 10.97 13.53 -3.79
N GLY A 94 12.21 13.12 -4.10
CA GLY A 94 13.18 12.60 -3.12
C GLY A 94 12.79 11.28 -2.46
N PRO A 95 13.37 10.98 -1.28
CA PRO A 95 13.15 9.74 -0.55
C PRO A 95 11.76 9.66 0.08
N LEU A 96 11.23 8.43 0.16
CA LEU A 96 9.87 8.15 0.63
C LEU A 96 9.86 7.11 1.76
N VAL A 97 8.90 7.26 2.66
CA VAL A 97 8.40 6.20 3.54
C VAL A 97 6.98 5.87 3.12
N LEU A 98 6.72 4.63 2.69
CA LEU A 98 5.36 4.22 2.36
C LEU A 98 4.68 3.62 3.58
N VAL A 99 3.44 4.06 3.84
CA VAL A 99 2.61 3.57 4.94
C VAL A 99 1.36 2.96 4.33
N GLY A 100 1.25 1.63 4.38
CA GLY A 100 0.14 0.89 3.77
C GLY A 100 -0.72 0.15 4.78
N SER A 101 -2.05 0.26 4.67
CA SER A 101 -2.99 -0.46 5.52
C SER A 101 -3.78 -1.48 4.70
N SER A 102 -3.82 -2.75 5.15
CA SER A 102 -4.57 -3.84 4.50
C SER A 102 -4.13 -4.01 3.03
N MET A 103 -5.03 -3.86 2.05
CA MET A 103 -4.70 -3.79 0.62
C MET A 103 -3.58 -2.78 0.33
N GLY A 104 -3.63 -1.61 0.99
CA GLY A 104 -2.58 -0.60 0.85
C GLY A 104 -1.19 -1.09 1.28
N GLY A 105 -1.12 -2.07 2.17
CA GLY A 105 0.12 -2.78 2.52
C GLY A 105 0.67 -3.59 1.33
N TRP A 106 -0.19 -4.26 0.58
CA TRP A 106 0.19 -4.93 -0.66
C TRP A 106 0.66 -3.94 -1.72
N LEU A 107 -0.12 -2.87 -1.95
CA LEU A 107 0.24 -1.82 -2.91
C LEU A 107 1.54 -1.09 -2.52
N ALA A 108 1.82 -0.92 -1.21
CA ALA A 108 3.09 -0.38 -0.74
C ALA A 108 4.27 -1.30 -1.08
N CYS A 109 4.11 -2.62 -0.93
CA CYS A 109 5.12 -3.59 -1.36
C CYS A 109 5.33 -3.54 -2.87
N LEU A 110 4.26 -3.53 -3.68
CA LEU A 110 4.33 -3.44 -5.14
C LEU A 110 4.98 -2.13 -5.60
N ALA A 111 4.69 -1.01 -4.92
CA ALA A 111 5.31 0.29 -5.20
C ALA A 111 6.80 0.31 -4.82
N ALA A 112 7.18 -0.29 -3.68
CA ALA A 112 8.58 -0.39 -3.25
C ALA A 112 9.41 -1.23 -4.24
N ILE A 113 8.83 -2.31 -4.77
CA ILE A 113 9.46 -3.13 -5.80
C ILE A 113 9.63 -2.34 -7.11
N ALA A 114 8.63 -1.54 -7.48
CA ALA A 114 8.66 -0.76 -8.73
C ALA A 114 9.52 0.52 -8.63
N ARG A 115 9.76 1.05 -7.44
CA ARG A 115 10.54 2.28 -7.19
C ARG A 115 11.58 2.10 -6.07
N PRO A 116 12.47 1.09 -6.18
CA PRO A 116 13.44 0.78 -5.12
C PRO A 116 14.42 1.93 -4.86
N GLU A 117 14.62 2.82 -5.84
CA GLU A 117 15.46 4.00 -5.71
C GLU A 117 14.81 5.16 -4.93
N ARG A 118 13.48 5.11 -4.76
CA ARG A 118 12.72 6.16 -4.07
C ARG A 118 12.32 5.75 -2.65
N VAL A 119 11.96 4.48 -2.47
CA VAL A 119 11.44 3.97 -1.20
C VAL A 119 12.59 3.62 -0.26
N GLU A 120 12.59 4.21 0.93
CA GLU A 120 13.64 4.04 1.93
C GLU A 120 13.18 3.23 3.16
N ALA A 121 11.88 3.18 3.44
CA ALA A 121 11.30 2.34 4.50
C ALA A 121 9.81 2.07 4.26
N LEU A 122 9.29 1.02 4.89
CA LEU A 122 7.86 0.67 4.89
C LEU A 122 7.31 0.60 6.31
N VAL A 123 6.06 1.06 6.47
CA VAL A 123 5.23 0.77 7.66
C VAL A 123 3.94 0.11 7.17
N LEU A 124 3.70 -1.11 7.57
CA LEU A 124 2.60 -1.94 7.10
C LEU A 124 1.64 -2.24 8.25
N ILE A 125 0.36 -1.91 8.09
CA ILE A 125 -0.67 -2.09 9.11
C ILE A 125 -1.64 -3.16 8.61
N ALA A 126 -1.73 -4.29 9.32
CA ALA A 126 -2.55 -5.44 8.94
C ALA A 126 -2.42 -5.76 7.44
N PRO A 127 -1.18 -5.89 6.90
CA PRO A 127 -0.97 -5.99 5.46
C PRO A 127 -1.62 -7.24 4.88
N ALA A 128 -2.29 -7.08 3.75
CA ALA A 128 -3.01 -8.15 3.07
C ALA A 128 -2.47 -8.39 1.65
N PRO A 129 -1.18 -8.77 1.45
CA PRO A 129 -0.71 -9.14 0.13
C PRO A 129 -1.49 -10.35 -0.40
N ASP A 130 -1.70 -10.40 -1.71
CA ASP A 130 -2.38 -11.51 -2.37
C ASP A 130 -3.78 -11.83 -1.79
N PHE A 131 -4.44 -10.83 -1.16
CA PHE A 131 -5.69 -11.06 -0.42
C PHE A 131 -6.82 -11.59 -1.31
N THR A 132 -6.82 -11.29 -2.59
CA THR A 132 -7.79 -11.77 -3.55
C THR A 132 -7.78 -13.30 -3.63
N GLU A 133 -6.60 -13.89 -3.78
CA GLU A 133 -6.39 -15.32 -3.91
C GLU A 133 -6.35 -16.03 -2.55
N LYS A 134 -5.63 -15.44 -1.56
CA LYS A 134 -5.35 -16.13 -0.30
C LYS A 134 -6.41 -15.92 0.77
N LEU A 135 -7.15 -14.82 0.73
CA LEU A 135 -8.12 -14.47 1.77
C LEU A 135 -9.56 -14.38 1.24
N MET A 136 -9.79 -13.79 0.05
CA MET A 136 -11.13 -13.65 -0.51
C MET A 136 -11.66 -14.93 -1.15
N GLU A 137 -10.91 -15.49 -2.10
CA GLU A 137 -11.39 -16.66 -2.85
C GLU A 137 -11.73 -17.87 -1.98
N PRO A 138 -10.95 -18.22 -0.93
CA PRO A 138 -11.29 -19.33 -0.05
C PRO A 138 -12.61 -19.14 0.71
N GLU A 139 -12.97 -17.88 1.03
CA GLU A 139 -14.18 -17.51 1.77
C GLU A 139 -15.43 -17.39 0.90
N LEU A 140 -15.31 -17.48 -0.44
CA LEU A 140 -16.45 -17.40 -1.34
C LEU A 140 -17.33 -18.66 -1.21
N SER A 141 -18.61 -18.48 -0.91
CA SER A 141 -19.60 -19.56 -0.98
C SER A 141 -19.82 -20.02 -2.43
N ASP A 142 -20.41 -21.20 -2.60
CA ASP A 142 -20.77 -21.70 -3.93
C ASP A 142 -21.74 -20.75 -4.66
N GLU A 143 -22.63 -20.08 -3.94
CA GLU A 143 -23.54 -19.08 -4.49
C GLU A 143 -22.78 -17.83 -4.96
N ALA A 144 -21.81 -17.36 -4.17
CA ALA A 144 -20.96 -16.23 -4.54
C ALA A 144 -20.12 -16.55 -5.78
N ARG A 145 -19.51 -17.75 -5.84
CA ARG A 145 -18.77 -18.23 -7.02
C ARG A 145 -19.66 -18.32 -8.24
N ALA A 146 -20.86 -18.87 -8.10
CA ALA A 146 -21.84 -18.96 -9.18
C ALA A 146 -22.30 -17.57 -9.67
N ALA A 147 -22.50 -16.61 -8.76
CA ALA A 147 -22.84 -15.24 -9.10
C ALA A 147 -21.71 -14.56 -9.87
N ILE A 148 -20.46 -14.66 -9.39
CA ILE A 148 -19.28 -14.12 -10.08
C ILE A 148 -19.10 -14.76 -11.46
N ALA A 149 -19.32 -16.07 -11.58
CA ALA A 149 -19.22 -16.77 -12.86
C ALA A 149 -20.30 -16.35 -13.86
N ARG A 150 -21.53 -16.11 -13.40
CA ARG A 150 -22.67 -15.74 -14.25
C ARG A 150 -22.71 -14.26 -14.56
N ASP A 151 -22.59 -13.41 -13.53
CA ASP A 151 -22.88 -11.97 -13.57
C ASP A 151 -21.59 -11.11 -13.57
N GLY A 152 -20.42 -11.73 -13.41
CA GLY A 152 -19.11 -11.05 -13.29
C GLY A 152 -18.84 -10.46 -11.90
N ARG A 153 -19.81 -10.47 -10.98
CA ARG A 153 -19.67 -9.90 -9.64
C ARG A 153 -20.61 -10.57 -8.63
N TRP A 154 -20.26 -10.39 -7.36
CA TRP A 154 -21.09 -10.70 -6.21
C TRP A 154 -20.98 -9.58 -5.18
N ILE A 155 -22.09 -9.23 -4.54
CA ILE A 155 -22.09 -8.22 -3.47
C ILE A 155 -21.84 -8.92 -2.13
N ARG A 156 -20.67 -8.70 -1.56
CA ARG A 156 -20.34 -9.20 -0.22
C ARG A 156 -21.05 -8.35 0.82
N PRO A 157 -21.87 -8.94 1.72
CA PRO A 157 -22.41 -8.21 2.86
C PRO A 157 -21.29 -7.61 3.71
N SER A 158 -21.50 -6.42 4.24
CA SER A 158 -20.55 -5.72 5.10
C SER A 158 -21.24 -5.23 6.37
N GLU A 159 -20.56 -5.34 7.50
CA GLU A 159 -21.01 -4.71 8.75
C GLU A 159 -20.78 -3.20 8.76
N TYR A 160 -20.03 -2.68 7.78
CA TYR A 160 -19.61 -1.27 7.70
C TYR A 160 -20.37 -0.48 6.63
N ASP A 161 -21.13 -1.17 5.78
CA ASP A 161 -21.92 -0.55 4.69
C ASP A 161 -23.18 -1.38 4.47
N ASP A 162 -24.35 -0.76 4.63
CA ASP A 162 -25.67 -1.41 4.45
C ASP A 162 -25.86 -2.00 3.04
N GLY A 163 -25.14 -1.49 2.03
CA GLY A 163 -25.15 -1.96 0.65
C GLY A 163 -24.20 -3.13 0.37
N GLY A 164 -23.25 -3.40 1.28
CA GLY A 164 -22.12 -4.27 1.02
C GLY A 164 -21.18 -3.70 -0.05
N TYR A 165 -20.24 -4.51 -0.54
CA TYR A 165 -19.33 -4.11 -1.61
C TYR A 165 -19.17 -5.20 -2.67
N PRO A 166 -18.98 -4.81 -3.95
CA PRO A 166 -18.81 -5.77 -5.03
C PRO A 166 -17.45 -6.45 -4.98
N ILE A 167 -17.45 -7.78 -5.08
CA ILE A 167 -16.29 -8.58 -5.46
C ILE A 167 -16.49 -8.97 -6.92
N THR A 168 -15.59 -8.51 -7.78
CA THR A 168 -15.69 -8.73 -9.23
C THR A 168 -14.74 -9.80 -9.70
N ARG A 169 -15.10 -10.49 -10.80
CA ARG A 169 -14.20 -11.42 -11.48
C ARG A 169 -12.91 -10.72 -11.91
N ALA A 170 -13.03 -9.49 -12.44
CA ALA A 170 -11.88 -8.70 -12.88
C ALA A 170 -10.88 -8.45 -11.74
N LEU A 171 -11.36 -8.11 -10.53
CA LEU A 171 -10.50 -7.93 -9.36
C LEU A 171 -9.75 -9.22 -8.99
N LEU A 172 -10.45 -10.37 -8.96
CA LEU A 172 -9.84 -11.65 -8.59
C LEU A 172 -8.79 -12.09 -9.62
N GLU A 173 -9.15 -12.08 -10.91
CA GLU A 173 -8.26 -12.48 -12.02
C GLU A 173 -7.04 -11.55 -12.13
N ASP A 174 -7.23 -10.25 -11.92
CA ASP A 174 -6.14 -9.28 -11.97
C ASP A 174 -5.23 -9.41 -10.74
N GLY A 175 -5.80 -9.60 -9.56
CA GLY A 175 -5.01 -9.76 -8.33
C GLY A 175 -4.03 -10.93 -8.40
N ALA A 176 -4.42 -12.04 -9.01
CA ALA A 176 -3.55 -13.20 -9.19
C ALA A 176 -2.26 -12.88 -9.99
N ARG A 177 -2.27 -11.85 -10.84
CA ARG A 177 -1.09 -11.40 -11.61
C ARG A 177 -0.05 -10.68 -10.74
N TRP A 178 -0.48 -10.15 -9.60
CA TRP A 178 0.35 -9.34 -8.69
C TRP A 178 0.75 -10.09 -7.43
N SER A 179 0.60 -11.43 -7.39
CA SER A 179 0.99 -12.26 -6.26
C SER A 179 2.47 -12.09 -5.95
N ILE A 180 2.79 -11.76 -4.68
CA ILE A 180 4.16 -11.58 -4.21
C ILE A 180 4.59 -12.65 -3.19
N LEU A 181 3.64 -13.43 -2.64
CA LEU A 181 3.94 -14.44 -1.63
C LEU A 181 4.33 -15.81 -2.21
N ALA A 182 4.45 -15.91 -3.55
CA ALA A 182 4.90 -17.14 -4.20
C ALA A 182 6.41 -17.42 -4.02
N GLY A 183 7.17 -16.46 -3.48
CA GLY A 183 8.62 -16.57 -3.29
C GLY A 183 9.18 -15.41 -2.46
N PRO A 184 10.52 -15.24 -2.44
CA PRO A 184 11.15 -14.11 -1.77
C PRO A 184 10.68 -12.78 -2.36
N VAL A 185 10.26 -11.86 -1.49
CA VAL A 185 9.84 -10.50 -1.87
C VAL A 185 11.05 -9.57 -1.86
N PRO A 186 11.47 -8.99 -3.01
CA PRO A 186 12.73 -8.23 -3.13
C PRO A 186 12.60 -6.82 -2.56
N ILE A 187 12.37 -6.72 -1.27
CA ILE A 187 12.34 -5.48 -0.49
C ILE A 187 13.43 -5.54 0.55
N GLU A 188 14.45 -4.69 0.43
CA GLU A 188 15.65 -4.69 1.27
C GLU A 188 15.67 -3.54 2.29
N VAL A 189 14.72 -2.59 2.18
CA VAL A 189 14.61 -1.46 3.10
C VAL A 189 14.04 -1.88 4.46
N PRO A 190 14.25 -1.08 5.54
CA PRO A 190 13.62 -1.32 6.83
C PRO A 190 12.08 -1.42 6.73
N VAL A 191 11.49 -2.41 7.39
CA VAL A 191 10.05 -2.65 7.39
C VAL A 191 9.54 -2.76 8.82
N ARG A 192 8.47 -2.04 9.14
CA ARG A 192 7.75 -2.12 10.41
C ARG A 192 6.34 -2.63 10.15
N VAL A 193 6.00 -3.79 10.71
CA VAL A 193 4.67 -4.40 10.57
C VAL A 193 3.91 -4.27 11.88
N LEU A 194 2.71 -3.72 11.85
CA LEU A 194 1.76 -3.66 12.96
C LEU A 194 0.58 -4.57 12.64
N GLN A 195 0.35 -5.60 13.45
CA GLN A 195 -0.69 -6.60 13.20
C GLN A 195 -1.56 -6.84 14.43
N GLY A 196 -2.88 -6.87 14.23
CA GLY A 196 -3.84 -7.28 15.25
C GLY A 196 -3.84 -8.79 15.46
N GLY A 197 -3.76 -9.23 16.71
CA GLY A 197 -3.86 -10.66 17.04
C GLY A 197 -5.29 -11.18 17.04
N ALA A 198 -6.29 -10.29 17.13
CA ALA A 198 -7.72 -10.58 17.05
C ALA A 198 -8.34 -10.07 15.74
N ASP A 199 -7.54 -9.88 14.70
CA ASP A 199 -7.96 -9.45 13.38
C ASP A 199 -8.77 -10.56 12.68
N PRO A 200 -10.08 -10.34 12.38
CA PRO A 200 -10.91 -11.35 11.72
C PRO A 200 -10.72 -11.38 10.20
N ASP A 201 -10.22 -10.29 9.60
CA ASP A 201 -10.13 -10.12 8.15
C ASP A 201 -8.78 -10.60 7.59
N VAL A 202 -7.69 -10.28 8.32
CA VAL A 202 -6.33 -10.67 7.96
C VAL A 202 -5.70 -11.41 9.14
N PRO A 203 -5.64 -12.74 9.11
CA PRO A 203 -4.98 -13.52 10.13
C PRO A 203 -3.53 -13.06 10.34
N TRP A 204 -3.09 -12.93 11.59
CA TRP A 204 -1.72 -12.48 11.89
C TRP A 204 -0.64 -13.38 11.25
N THR A 205 -0.96 -14.64 11.00
CA THR A 205 -0.08 -15.59 10.29
C THR A 205 0.15 -15.20 8.84
N HIS A 206 -0.84 -14.58 8.18
CA HIS A 206 -0.71 -14.06 6.82
C HIS A 206 0.26 -12.87 6.75
N ALA A 207 0.14 -11.92 7.68
CA ALA A 207 1.08 -10.81 7.78
C ALA A 207 2.50 -11.28 8.18
N LEU A 208 2.60 -12.34 8.98
CA LEU A 208 3.89 -12.96 9.33
C LEU A 208 4.50 -13.70 8.12
N GLU A 209 3.70 -14.32 7.26
CA GLU A 209 4.16 -14.90 5.98
C GLU A 209 4.83 -13.83 5.13
N LEU A 210 4.21 -12.65 4.98
CA LEU A 210 4.84 -11.52 4.29
C LEU A 210 6.16 -11.14 4.96
N ALA A 211 6.17 -10.92 6.28
CA ALA A 211 7.39 -10.51 7.00
C ALA A 211 8.56 -11.47 6.79
N ASN A 212 8.27 -12.79 6.76
CA ASN A 212 9.27 -13.83 6.52
C ASN A 212 9.71 -13.91 5.04
N SER A 213 8.88 -13.48 4.11
CA SER A 213 9.18 -13.51 2.67
C SER A 213 10.01 -12.32 2.21
N LEU A 214 10.06 -11.22 2.98
CA LEU A 214 10.86 -10.04 2.66
C LEU A 214 12.35 -10.37 2.68
N THR A 215 13.11 -9.86 1.69
CA THR A 215 14.59 -10.02 1.65
C THR A 215 15.30 -9.07 2.60
N SER A 216 14.62 -8.07 3.15
CA SER A 216 15.14 -7.16 4.15
C SER A 216 15.62 -7.90 5.41
N THR A 217 16.75 -7.49 5.96
CA THR A 217 17.28 -7.97 7.25
C THR A 217 16.80 -7.10 8.43
N ASP A 218 16.15 -5.97 8.17
CA ASP A 218 15.59 -5.07 9.19
C ASP A 218 14.05 -5.09 9.12
N VAL A 219 13.46 -6.17 9.60
CA VAL A 219 12.00 -6.34 9.69
C VAL A 219 11.59 -6.48 11.15
N VAL A 220 10.76 -5.56 11.64
CA VAL A 220 10.17 -5.65 12.99
C VAL A 220 8.68 -5.93 12.87
N PHE A 221 8.25 -7.06 13.41
CA PHE A 221 6.85 -7.47 13.45
C PHE A 221 6.28 -7.27 14.87
N THR A 222 5.30 -6.38 14.99
CA THR A 222 4.62 -6.06 16.24
C THR A 222 3.22 -6.68 16.25
N LEU A 223 3.02 -7.72 17.05
CA LEU A 223 1.71 -8.31 17.27
C LEU A 223 1.01 -7.65 18.44
N ILE A 224 -0.13 -7.02 18.19
CA ILE A 224 -1.01 -6.39 19.18
C ILE A 224 -2.08 -7.43 19.50
N LYS A 225 -1.92 -8.15 20.62
CA LYS A 225 -2.68 -9.37 20.94
C LYS A 225 -4.19 -9.20 20.86
N ASP A 226 -4.73 -8.09 21.32
CA ASP A 226 -6.15 -7.74 21.34
C ASP A 226 -6.54 -6.73 20.25
N GLY A 227 -5.64 -6.48 19.28
CA GLY A 227 -5.87 -5.59 18.14
C GLY A 227 -6.78 -6.22 17.12
N ASP A 228 -7.71 -5.44 16.60
CA ASP A 228 -8.57 -5.75 15.47
C ASP A 228 -7.89 -5.41 14.11
N HIS A 229 -8.61 -5.61 13.01
CA HIS A 229 -8.13 -5.26 11.66
C HIS A 229 -7.86 -3.76 11.51
N ARG A 230 -8.65 -2.91 12.17
CA ARG A 230 -8.57 -1.45 11.99
C ARG A 230 -7.38 -0.84 12.69
N LEU A 231 -6.94 -1.40 13.84
CA LEU A 231 -5.88 -0.84 14.68
C LEU A 231 -6.04 0.68 14.85
N SER A 232 -7.24 1.11 15.25
CA SER A 232 -7.61 2.53 15.31
C SER A 232 -7.93 3.02 16.73
N ARG A 233 -7.67 2.19 17.77
CA ARG A 233 -7.76 2.63 19.17
C ARG A 233 -6.64 3.64 19.46
N PRO A 234 -6.80 4.55 20.43
CA PRO A 234 -5.77 5.57 20.75
C PRO A 234 -4.36 4.98 20.87
N GLN A 235 -4.19 3.88 21.62
CA GLN A 235 -2.89 3.22 21.79
C GLN A 235 -2.34 2.60 20.49
N ASP A 236 -3.20 2.20 19.55
CA ASP A 236 -2.77 1.65 18.26
C ASP A 236 -2.30 2.78 17.34
N LEU A 237 -2.98 3.92 17.36
CA LEU A 237 -2.58 5.12 16.64
C LEU A 237 -1.27 5.72 17.17
N GLU A 238 -1.02 5.66 18.48
CA GLU A 238 0.27 6.03 19.08
C GLU A 238 1.40 5.11 18.57
N ARG A 239 1.16 3.79 18.49
CA ARG A 239 2.12 2.83 17.94
C ARG A 239 2.39 3.09 16.47
N LEU A 240 1.35 3.38 15.69
CA LEU A 240 1.49 3.76 14.28
C LEU A 240 2.35 5.02 14.12
N ALA A 241 2.03 6.07 14.87
CA ALA A 241 2.79 7.33 14.85
C ALA A 241 4.27 7.11 15.23
N ALA A 242 4.55 6.27 16.24
CA ALA A 242 5.90 5.92 16.64
C ALA A 242 6.65 5.12 15.55
N ALA A 243 5.99 4.14 14.94
CA ALA A 243 6.57 3.35 13.84
C ALA A 243 6.90 4.22 12.61
N VAL A 244 6.04 5.18 12.27
CA VAL A 244 6.30 6.12 11.17
C VAL A 244 7.45 7.08 11.51
N ALA A 245 7.53 7.57 12.76
CA ALA A 245 8.64 8.39 13.20
C ALA A 245 9.97 7.63 13.13
N GLU A 246 10.01 6.37 13.59
CA GLU A 246 11.18 5.49 13.48
C GLU A 246 11.56 5.25 12.02
N ALA A 247 10.60 4.88 11.16
CA ALA A 247 10.84 4.64 9.74
C ALA A 247 11.41 5.88 9.04
N ARG A 248 10.95 7.09 9.39
CA ARG A 248 11.51 8.34 8.87
C ARG A 248 12.97 8.53 9.29
N MET A 249 13.30 8.28 10.56
CA MET A 249 14.69 8.38 11.03
C MET A 249 15.60 7.38 10.33
N LEU A 250 15.14 6.14 10.09
CA LEU A 250 15.90 5.13 9.36
C LEU A 250 16.09 5.47 7.87
N ALA A 251 15.14 6.22 7.31
CA ALA A 251 15.18 6.70 5.93
C ALA A 251 15.97 8.01 5.75
N GLU A 252 16.26 8.73 6.83
CA GLU A 252 17.17 9.88 6.78
C GLU A 252 18.59 9.40 6.49
N PRO A 253 19.27 10.00 5.49
CA PRO A 253 20.63 9.59 5.18
C PRO A 253 21.56 9.94 6.36
N VAL A 254 22.36 8.97 6.78
CA VAL A 254 23.38 9.13 7.84
C VAL A 254 24.50 10.09 7.39
N ASP A 255 24.66 10.29 6.07
CA ASP A 255 25.62 11.20 5.47
C ASP A 255 24.94 12.13 4.46
N ASP A 256 25.28 13.41 4.54
CA ASP A 256 24.85 14.45 3.59
C ASP A 256 25.53 14.32 2.20
N ASP A 257 26.29 13.24 1.97
CA ASP A 257 26.95 12.99 0.68
C ASP A 257 25.94 12.51 -0.39
N PRO A 258 25.62 13.35 -1.38
CA PRO A 258 24.71 12.98 -2.48
C PRO A 258 25.23 11.79 -3.30
N VAL A 259 26.56 11.57 -3.32
CA VAL A 259 27.18 10.47 -4.08
C VAL A 259 26.96 9.15 -3.36
N ALA A 260 27.15 9.11 -2.03
CA ALA A 260 26.89 7.92 -1.23
C ALA A 260 25.42 7.48 -1.32
N ARG A 261 24.49 8.43 -1.25
CA ARG A 261 23.04 8.17 -1.47
C ARG A 261 22.77 7.58 -2.84
N ARG A 262 23.33 8.17 -3.89
CA ARG A 262 23.15 7.70 -5.27
C ARG A 262 23.72 6.30 -5.47
N LEU A 263 24.87 6.00 -4.88
CA LEU A 263 25.50 4.67 -4.95
C LEU A 263 24.68 3.61 -4.20
N ALA A 264 24.18 3.92 -3.00
CA ALA A 264 23.32 3.02 -2.23
C ALA A 264 22.01 2.70 -2.97
N ARG A 265 21.36 3.73 -3.56
CA ARG A 265 20.15 3.56 -4.39
C ARG A 265 20.43 2.73 -5.65
N ALA A 266 21.54 3.00 -6.35
CA ALA A 266 21.91 2.23 -7.53
C ALA A 266 22.21 0.75 -7.19
N ALA A 267 22.75 0.48 -5.99
CA ALA A 267 22.96 -0.88 -5.51
C ALA A 267 21.63 -1.59 -5.24
N ARG A 268 20.68 -0.94 -4.58
CA ARG A 268 19.31 -1.48 -4.36
C ARG A 268 18.57 -1.75 -5.67
N ALA A 269 18.60 -0.81 -6.62
CA ALA A 269 17.99 -0.98 -7.94
C ALA A 269 18.59 -2.17 -8.71
N ARG A 270 19.91 -2.39 -8.61
CA ARG A 270 20.57 -3.55 -9.22
C ARG A 270 20.18 -4.86 -8.54
N ALA A 271 20.09 -4.88 -7.23
CA ALA A 271 19.66 -6.06 -6.47
C ALA A 271 18.21 -6.45 -6.83
N ALA A 272 17.31 -5.46 -6.92
CA ALA A 272 15.93 -5.67 -7.36
C ALA A 272 15.83 -6.17 -8.81
N GLY A 273 16.68 -5.65 -9.72
CA GLY A 273 16.74 -6.09 -11.13
C GLY A 273 17.40 -7.45 -11.34
N GLN A 274 18.15 -7.96 -10.34
CA GLN A 274 18.76 -9.30 -10.35
C GLN A 274 17.87 -10.36 -9.70
N ALA A 275 16.76 -9.96 -9.05
CA ALA A 275 15.76 -10.92 -8.58
C ALA A 275 15.24 -11.75 -9.79
N PRO A 276 15.00 -13.06 -9.61
CA PRO A 276 14.45 -13.88 -10.69
C PRO A 276 13.18 -13.21 -11.21
N ALA A 277 13.07 -13.07 -12.54
CA ALA A 277 11.91 -12.49 -13.20
C ALA A 277 10.67 -13.30 -12.81
N THR A 278 9.96 -12.82 -11.80
CA THR A 278 8.63 -13.29 -11.46
C THR A 278 7.64 -12.66 -12.44
N ALA A 279 6.47 -13.24 -12.61
CA ALA A 279 5.48 -12.79 -13.61
C ALA A 279 5.14 -11.28 -13.49
N TRP A 280 5.30 -10.68 -12.31
CA TRP A 280 5.07 -9.26 -12.06
C TRP A 280 6.17 -8.34 -12.62
N ALA A 281 7.43 -8.81 -12.73
CA ALA A 281 8.50 -8.03 -13.36
C ALA A 281 8.30 -7.90 -14.89
N ALA A 282 7.62 -8.87 -15.51
CA ALA A 282 7.30 -8.85 -16.93
C ALA A 282 6.08 -7.96 -17.25
N ALA A 283 5.22 -7.69 -16.27
CA ALA A 283 4.02 -6.88 -16.48
C ALA A 283 4.30 -5.36 -16.56
N ASP A 284 5.50 -4.92 -16.11
CA ASP A 284 5.93 -3.51 -16.18
C ASP A 284 6.54 -3.12 -17.54
N MET A 285 6.79 -4.10 -18.40
CA MET A 285 7.17 -3.86 -19.79
C MET A 285 5.89 -3.71 -20.62
N GLY A 286 5.42 -2.45 -20.76
CA GLY A 286 4.38 -2.12 -21.71
C GLY A 286 4.70 -2.68 -23.12
N PRO A 287 3.71 -2.81 -24.02
CA PRO A 287 3.97 -3.30 -25.38
C PRO A 287 5.02 -2.41 -26.03
N GLU A 288 6.14 -3.00 -26.45
CA GLU A 288 7.06 -2.34 -27.36
C GLU A 288 6.25 -1.97 -28.61
N GLU A 289 6.15 -0.67 -28.87
CA GLU A 289 5.56 -0.17 -30.12
C GLU A 289 6.46 -0.67 -31.27
N GLU A 290 5.91 -1.55 -32.13
CA GLU A 290 6.40 -1.79 -33.49
C GLU A 290 5.88 -0.71 -34.44
#